data_9d9cd278e852fb343e72a2b1035e9398
#
_entry.id   9d9cd278e852fb343e72a2b1035e9398
#
_cell.length_a   1.000
_cell.length_b   1.000
_cell.length_c   1.000
_cell.angle_alpha   90.00
_cell.angle_beta   90.00
_cell.angle_gamma   90.00
#
_symmetry.space_group_name_H-M   'P 1'
#
loop_
_entity.id
_entity.type
_entity.pdbx_description
1 polymer ?
#
loop_
_entity_poly.entity_id
_entity_poly.type
_entity_poly.pdbx_seq_one_letter_code
_entity_poly.pdbx_strand_id
1 'polypeptide(L)'
;TGGNRDYTVTVEKTDILNIDVDLSSSIGMGSLRVTPKKKGETKVKVKDNITNEIVELKIKIIDSYLAYAIKESNHPALSNGTVVYLINEAKECYFFRYIEFRDELSHTPIAKGTYDFFTKLESGSGNSSPTYAIPYLTLNYASDEQGNFTDASTPPTPHKLRFELFDGVTSANAVLNLISKFLDIDWKELVEKALTRSEHTIVPTLKTTIDNTDYTIIGILNTYPEIPENILE
;
A
#
# COMPACT_ATOMS: atom_id res chain seq x y z
N THR A 1 -30.77 -11.77 16.22
CA THR A 1 -31.17 -11.61 14.86
C THR A 1 -32.42 -10.76 14.80
N GLY A 2 -32.41 -9.62 14.19
CA GLY A 2 -33.52 -8.68 14.14
C GLY A 2 -33.49 -7.68 15.29
N GLY A 3 -32.42 -6.86 15.32
CA GLY A 3 -32.33 -5.75 16.25
C GLY A 3 -33.53 -4.80 16.09
N ASN A 4 -33.94 -4.20 17.20
CA ASN A 4 -35.10 -3.29 17.29
C ASN A 4 -34.87 -1.91 16.63
N ARG A 5 -33.67 -1.67 16.03
CA ARG A 5 -33.24 -0.41 15.42
C ARG A 5 -33.17 0.80 16.36
N ASP A 6 -33.22 0.60 17.66
CA ASP A 6 -33.09 1.66 18.66
C ASP A 6 -31.74 1.53 19.37
N TYR A 7 -30.71 2.13 18.76
CA TYR A 7 -29.34 2.08 19.24
C TYR A 7 -28.79 3.49 19.50
N THR A 8 -28.00 3.61 20.57
CA THR A 8 -27.18 4.79 20.83
C THR A 8 -25.73 4.44 20.58
N VAL A 9 -25.08 5.21 19.68
CA VAL A 9 -23.66 5.06 19.39
C VAL A 9 -22.88 6.22 19.96
N THR A 10 -21.85 5.93 20.74
CA THR A 10 -20.97 6.94 21.35
C THR A 10 -19.52 6.66 21.02
N VAL A 11 -18.77 7.69 20.68
CA VAL A 11 -17.33 7.66 20.42
C VAL A 11 -16.62 8.31 21.59
N GLU A 12 -15.66 7.64 22.20
CA GLU A 12 -14.92 8.16 23.35
C GLU A 12 -14.05 9.38 22.98
N LYS A 13 -13.34 9.30 21.82
CA LYS A 13 -12.49 10.37 21.31
C LYS A 13 -12.94 10.79 19.91
N THR A 14 -13.79 11.80 19.84
CA THR A 14 -14.38 12.31 18.59
C THR A 14 -13.39 13.08 17.71
N ASP A 15 -12.22 13.39 18.20
CA ASP A 15 -11.11 13.99 17.46
C ASP A 15 -10.32 12.94 16.63
N ILE A 16 -10.44 11.64 16.95
CA ILE A 16 -9.81 10.54 16.22
C ILE A 16 -10.65 10.09 15.02
N LEU A 17 -11.95 9.96 15.21
CA LEU A 17 -12.87 9.54 14.15
C LEU A 17 -14.29 10.06 14.36
N ASN A 18 -15.08 10.08 13.27
CA ASN A 18 -16.52 10.18 13.29
C ASN A 18 -17.15 8.84 12.99
N ILE A 19 -18.39 8.65 13.48
CA ILE A 19 -19.24 7.53 13.11
C ILE A 19 -20.59 8.05 12.63
N ASP A 20 -20.99 7.60 11.45
CA ASP A 20 -22.33 7.74 10.94
C ASP A 20 -23.07 6.41 11.06
N VAL A 21 -24.30 6.46 11.56
CA VAL A 21 -25.13 5.28 11.77
C VAL A 21 -26.21 5.25 10.70
N ASP A 22 -26.23 4.20 9.90
CA ASP A 22 -27.28 3.96 8.92
C ASP A 22 -28.11 2.74 9.33
N LEU A 23 -29.36 2.98 9.70
CA LEU A 23 -30.33 1.96 10.09
C LEU A 23 -31.40 1.74 8.99
N SER A 24 -31.22 2.33 7.82
CA SER A 24 -32.21 2.33 6.72
C SER A 24 -32.25 1.04 5.92
N SER A 25 -31.32 0.10 6.15
CA SER A 25 -31.25 -1.15 5.40
C SER A 25 -32.56 -1.95 5.44
N SER A 26 -33.07 -2.30 4.27
CA SER A 26 -34.30 -3.12 4.11
C SER A 26 -34.17 -4.55 4.63
N ILE A 27 -32.94 -5.03 4.80
CA ILE A 27 -32.63 -6.38 5.32
C ILE A 27 -32.48 -6.43 6.84
N GLY A 28 -32.82 -5.35 7.56
CA GLY A 28 -32.81 -5.33 9.02
C GLY A 28 -31.43 -5.22 9.67
N MET A 29 -30.38 -5.01 8.89
CA MET A 29 -29.02 -4.80 9.39
C MET A 29 -28.67 -3.30 9.35
N GLY A 30 -28.24 -2.75 10.48
CA GLY A 30 -27.65 -1.41 10.51
C GLY A 30 -26.16 -1.47 10.11
N SER A 31 -25.65 -0.33 9.63
CA SER A 31 -24.22 -0.17 9.36
C SER A 31 -23.64 1.02 10.12
N LEU A 32 -22.39 0.87 10.55
CA LEU A 32 -21.59 1.94 11.11
C LEU A 32 -20.53 2.34 10.07
N ARG A 33 -20.62 3.58 9.59
CA ARG A 33 -19.56 4.15 8.72
C ARG A 33 -18.56 4.89 9.58
N VAL A 34 -17.32 4.42 9.58
CA VAL A 34 -16.22 5.06 10.29
C VAL A 34 -15.51 6.02 9.33
N THR A 35 -15.38 7.28 9.75
CA THR A 35 -14.60 8.30 9.02
C THR A 35 -13.42 8.70 9.89
N PRO A 36 -12.18 8.33 9.53
CA PRO A 36 -10.99 8.68 10.28
C PRO A 36 -10.71 10.19 10.19
N LYS A 37 -10.15 10.77 11.26
CA LYS A 37 -9.72 12.18 11.33
C LYS A 37 -8.23 12.32 11.60
N LYS A 38 -7.69 11.52 12.52
CA LYS A 38 -6.27 11.46 12.83
C LYS A 38 -5.90 10.09 13.39
N LYS A 39 -4.62 9.80 13.40
CA LYS A 39 -4.08 8.61 14.05
C LYS A 39 -4.42 8.57 15.54
N GLY A 40 -4.56 7.36 16.04
CA GLY A 40 -4.78 7.09 17.44
C GLY A 40 -5.79 5.99 17.66
N GLU A 41 -6.08 5.74 18.93
CA GLU A 41 -6.98 4.69 19.37
C GLU A 41 -8.15 5.29 20.12
N THR A 42 -9.34 4.78 19.83
CA THR A 42 -10.58 5.16 20.51
C THR A 42 -11.50 3.97 20.66
N LYS A 43 -12.48 4.12 21.54
CA LYS A 43 -13.54 3.15 21.74
C LYS A 43 -14.86 3.70 21.23
N VAL A 44 -15.61 2.80 20.63
CA VAL A 44 -16.98 3.04 20.17
C VAL A 44 -17.90 2.12 20.95
N LYS A 45 -18.90 2.68 21.62
CA LYS A 45 -19.92 1.94 22.35
C LYS A 45 -21.22 1.99 21.57
N VAL A 46 -21.79 0.83 21.31
CA VAL A 46 -23.12 0.64 20.72
C VAL A 46 -24.02 0.10 21.80
N LYS A 47 -24.99 0.89 22.24
CA LYS A 47 -25.97 0.50 23.25
C LYS A 47 -27.31 0.21 22.58
N ASP A 48 -27.88 -0.95 22.83
CA ASP A 48 -29.28 -1.25 22.55
C ASP A 48 -30.16 -0.58 23.63
N ASN A 49 -31.02 0.34 23.23
CA ASN A 49 -31.82 1.13 24.18
C ASN A 49 -32.98 0.35 24.79
N ILE A 50 -33.36 -0.80 24.24
CA ILE A 50 -34.41 -1.67 24.77
C ILE A 50 -33.85 -2.68 25.75
N THR A 51 -32.80 -3.42 25.34
CA THR A 51 -32.20 -4.45 26.18
C THR A 51 -31.18 -3.90 27.16
N ASN A 52 -30.70 -2.67 26.96
CA ASN A 52 -29.58 -2.03 27.67
C ASN A 52 -28.23 -2.77 27.51
N GLU A 53 -28.14 -3.71 26.58
CA GLU A 53 -26.87 -4.33 26.24
C GLU A 53 -25.92 -3.35 25.58
N ILE A 54 -24.63 -3.45 25.88
CA ILE A 54 -23.57 -2.58 25.35
C ILE A 54 -22.51 -3.46 24.69
N VAL A 55 -22.21 -3.13 23.41
CA VAL A 55 -21.05 -3.67 22.71
C VAL A 55 -20.00 -2.57 22.62
N GLU A 56 -18.77 -2.87 22.99
CA GLU A 56 -17.63 -1.97 22.88
C GLU A 56 -16.71 -2.45 21.76
N LEU A 57 -16.42 -1.54 20.82
CA LEU A 57 -15.50 -1.74 19.72
C LEU A 57 -14.26 -0.89 19.96
N LYS A 58 -13.08 -1.50 19.91
CA LYS A 58 -11.80 -0.81 19.93
C LYS A 58 -11.38 -0.54 18.49
N ILE A 59 -11.16 0.73 18.16
CA ILE A 59 -10.79 1.15 16.80
C ILE A 59 -9.45 1.89 16.88
N LYS A 60 -8.48 1.41 16.10
CA LYS A 60 -7.16 2.03 15.93
C LYS A 60 -7.09 2.62 14.51
N ILE A 61 -6.82 3.92 14.42
CA ILE A 61 -6.55 4.60 13.15
C ILE A 61 -5.05 4.68 12.97
N ILE A 62 -4.56 4.10 11.92
CA ILE A 62 -3.14 4.01 11.56
C ILE A 62 -2.90 4.69 10.21
N ASP A 63 -1.64 4.95 9.87
CA ASP A 63 -1.27 5.41 8.54
C ASP A 63 -1.70 4.39 7.48
N SER A 64 -2.08 4.89 6.32
CA SER A 64 -2.25 4.03 5.16
C SER A 64 -0.89 3.53 4.69
N TYR A 65 -0.83 2.27 4.28
CA TYR A 65 0.37 1.65 3.75
C TYR A 65 0.06 0.77 2.54
N LEU A 66 1.08 0.55 1.72
CA LEU A 66 1.10 -0.50 0.70
C LEU A 66 2.19 -1.51 1.03
N ALA A 67 1.92 -2.77 0.74
CA ALA A 67 2.89 -3.86 0.82
C ALA A 67 3.23 -4.34 -0.59
N TYR A 68 4.51 -4.39 -0.92
CA TYR A 68 5.02 -5.05 -2.11
C TYR A 68 5.70 -6.35 -1.70
N ALA A 69 4.99 -7.46 -1.85
CA ALA A 69 5.48 -8.79 -1.49
C ALA A 69 6.21 -9.41 -2.69
N ILE A 70 7.52 -9.56 -2.59
CA ILE A 70 8.39 -10.04 -3.68
C ILE A 70 8.29 -11.56 -3.77
N LYS A 71 7.95 -12.05 -4.96
CA LYS A 71 7.78 -13.48 -5.27
C LYS A 71 8.98 -14.06 -6.01
N GLU A 72 9.54 -13.27 -6.92
CA GLU A 72 10.69 -13.67 -7.73
C GLU A 72 11.56 -12.44 -8.01
N SER A 73 12.87 -12.57 -7.81
CA SER A 73 13.80 -11.47 -8.03
C SER A 73 15.22 -11.97 -8.16
N ASN A 74 15.98 -11.34 -9.03
CA ASN A 74 17.45 -11.45 -9.11
C ASN A 74 18.16 -10.24 -8.46
N HIS A 75 17.41 -9.30 -7.85
CA HIS A 75 17.98 -8.12 -7.19
C HIS A 75 18.64 -8.51 -5.85
N PRO A 76 19.83 -7.99 -5.51
CA PRO A 76 20.57 -8.42 -4.33
C PRO A 76 19.87 -8.15 -3.00
N ALA A 77 19.26 -6.98 -2.84
CA ALA A 77 18.54 -6.61 -1.61
C ALA A 77 17.07 -7.04 -1.64
N LEU A 78 16.39 -6.80 -2.77
CA LEU A 78 14.96 -7.09 -2.95
C LEU A 78 14.75 -8.54 -3.41
N SER A 79 15.29 -9.49 -2.64
CA SER A 79 15.24 -10.91 -2.95
C SER A 79 13.87 -11.54 -2.66
N ASN A 80 13.68 -12.78 -3.13
CA ASN A 80 12.47 -13.56 -2.86
C ASN A 80 12.15 -13.60 -1.36
N GLY A 81 10.87 -13.46 -1.03
CA GLY A 81 10.39 -13.42 0.35
C GLY A 81 10.65 -12.09 1.07
N THR A 82 11.17 -11.06 0.39
CA THR A 82 11.19 -9.70 0.94
C THR A 82 9.82 -9.06 0.78
N VAL A 83 9.35 -8.38 1.82
CA VAL A 83 8.16 -7.53 1.79
C VAL A 83 8.57 -6.09 2.06
N VAL A 84 8.23 -5.19 1.15
CA VAL A 84 8.48 -3.76 1.27
C VAL A 84 7.19 -3.08 1.67
N TYR A 85 7.15 -2.45 2.83
CA TYR A 85 6.05 -1.60 3.25
C TYR A 85 6.35 -0.14 2.94
N LEU A 86 5.37 0.53 2.35
CA LEU A 86 5.43 1.95 1.99
C LEU A 86 4.40 2.69 2.83
N ILE A 87 4.85 3.55 3.75
CA ILE A 87 3.99 4.31 4.68
C ILE A 87 3.65 5.66 4.06
N ASN A 88 2.36 5.97 3.91
CA ASN A 88 1.95 7.12 3.11
C ASN A 88 2.35 8.47 3.71
N GLU A 89 1.99 8.74 4.95
CA GLU A 89 2.23 10.06 5.55
C GLU A 89 3.72 10.35 5.76
N ALA A 90 4.43 9.38 6.36
CA ALA A 90 5.86 9.52 6.66
C ALA A 90 6.75 9.45 5.41
N LYS A 91 6.24 8.92 4.27
CA LYS A 91 7.04 8.58 3.09
C LYS A 91 8.22 7.66 3.41
N GLU A 92 8.08 6.84 4.44
CA GLU A 92 9.05 5.85 4.84
C GLU A 92 8.77 4.50 4.18
N CYS A 93 9.82 3.73 3.96
CA CYS A 93 9.71 2.33 3.56
C CYS A 93 10.45 1.43 4.55
N TYR A 94 9.88 0.26 4.79
CA TYR A 94 10.44 -0.75 5.68
C TYR A 94 10.55 -2.07 4.93
N PHE A 95 11.67 -2.76 5.10
CA PHE A 95 11.96 -4.01 4.43
C PHE A 95 11.93 -5.13 5.44
N PHE A 96 11.09 -6.14 5.21
CA PHE A 96 10.94 -7.30 6.06
C PHE A 96 11.25 -8.57 5.29
N ARG A 97 11.65 -9.62 5.98
CA ARG A 97 11.80 -10.95 5.41
C ARG A 97 10.65 -11.85 5.84
N TYR A 98 10.03 -12.49 4.89
CA TYR A 98 9.08 -13.54 5.15
C TYR A 98 9.81 -14.84 5.51
N ILE A 99 9.43 -15.45 6.62
CA ILE A 99 10.02 -16.67 7.15
C ILE A 99 9.09 -17.84 6.81
N GLU A 100 9.32 -18.48 5.68
CA GLU A 100 8.44 -19.51 5.11
C GLU A 100 8.07 -20.63 6.09
N PHE A 101 9.04 -21.15 6.86
CA PHE A 101 8.80 -22.27 7.80
C PHE A 101 7.95 -21.87 9.01
N ARG A 102 7.73 -20.58 9.27
CA ARG A 102 6.88 -20.05 10.34
C ARG A 102 5.61 -19.38 9.83
N ASP A 103 5.51 -19.18 8.52
CA ASP A 103 4.42 -18.44 7.89
C ASP A 103 4.24 -17.01 8.47
N GLU A 104 5.35 -16.36 8.81
CA GLU A 104 5.36 -15.03 9.45
C GLU A 104 6.45 -14.11 8.88
N LEU A 105 6.28 -12.80 9.09
CA LEU A 105 7.32 -11.81 8.83
C LEU A 105 8.35 -11.78 9.95
N SER A 106 9.58 -11.36 9.64
CA SER A 106 10.57 -11.03 10.67
C SER A 106 10.00 -9.98 11.64
N HIS A 107 10.26 -10.12 12.95
CA HIS A 107 9.71 -9.19 13.95
C HIS A 107 10.27 -7.76 13.83
N THR A 108 11.47 -7.63 13.26
CA THR A 108 12.12 -6.35 13.01
C THR A 108 12.40 -6.18 11.53
N PRO A 109 12.35 -4.94 11.00
CA PRO A 109 12.76 -4.69 9.63
C PRO A 109 14.25 -4.98 9.45
N ILE A 110 14.60 -5.58 8.31
CA ILE A 110 16.01 -5.80 7.91
C ILE A 110 16.67 -4.50 7.46
N ALA A 111 15.87 -3.55 6.96
CA ALA A 111 16.30 -2.21 6.59
C ALA A 111 15.10 -1.26 6.64
N LYS A 112 15.38 0.04 6.67
CA LYS A 112 14.41 1.11 6.48
C LYS A 112 14.98 2.20 5.59
N GLY A 113 14.08 3.00 5.01
CA GLY A 113 14.45 4.12 4.19
C GLY A 113 13.26 5.00 3.88
N THR A 114 13.34 5.75 2.80
CA THR A 114 12.25 6.57 2.27
C THR A 114 11.91 6.14 0.85
N TYR A 115 10.75 6.53 0.38
CA TYR A 115 10.34 6.24 -0.98
C TYR A 115 9.66 7.43 -1.64
N ASP A 116 9.61 7.39 -2.96
CA ASP A 116 8.84 8.31 -3.78
C ASP A 116 8.24 7.58 -4.97
N PHE A 117 7.01 7.98 -5.33
CA PHE A 117 6.36 7.57 -6.58
C PHE A 117 6.33 8.76 -7.54
N PHE A 118 6.72 8.53 -8.79
CA PHE A 118 6.58 9.53 -9.84
C PHE A 118 6.30 8.87 -11.19
N THR A 119 5.79 9.66 -12.13
CA THR A 119 5.64 9.24 -13.52
C THR A 119 6.59 10.00 -14.41
N LYS A 120 7.08 9.33 -15.44
CA LYS A 120 7.85 9.94 -16.52
C LYS A 120 7.15 9.64 -17.85
N LEU A 121 7.05 10.66 -18.70
CA LEU A 121 6.60 10.47 -20.05
C LEU A 121 7.77 9.91 -20.88
N GLU A 122 7.58 8.77 -21.50
CA GLU A 122 8.53 8.16 -22.42
C GLU A 122 7.89 8.02 -23.79
N SER A 123 8.61 8.46 -24.83
CA SER A 123 8.19 8.26 -26.22
C SER A 123 8.64 6.89 -26.69
N GLY A 124 7.77 6.18 -27.39
CA GLY A 124 8.15 4.95 -28.08
C GLY A 124 9.23 5.24 -29.16
N SER A 125 9.90 4.21 -29.61
CA SER A 125 10.92 4.32 -30.66
C SER A 125 10.26 4.50 -32.04
N GLY A 126 10.35 5.73 -32.59
CA GLY A 126 9.86 6.10 -33.91
C GLY A 126 9.13 7.44 -33.98
N ASN A 127 9.15 8.09 -35.14
CA ASN A 127 8.59 9.46 -35.31
C ASN A 127 7.07 9.59 -35.15
N SER A 128 6.34 8.50 -35.00
CA SER A 128 4.89 8.44 -34.76
C SER A 128 4.51 7.58 -33.55
N SER A 129 5.46 7.25 -32.68
CA SER A 129 5.22 6.39 -31.52
C SER A 129 4.49 7.13 -30.41
N PRO A 130 3.49 6.53 -29.78
CA PRO A 130 2.76 7.17 -28.69
C PRO A 130 3.68 7.44 -27.51
N THR A 131 3.39 8.53 -26.78
CA THR A 131 4.04 8.83 -25.52
C THR A 131 3.30 8.09 -24.40
N TYR A 132 4.03 7.38 -23.57
CA TYR A 132 3.50 6.61 -22.43
C TYR A 132 3.89 7.26 -21.11
N ALA A 133 2.97 7.29 -20.16
CA ALA A 133 3.29 7.62 -18.78
C ALA A 133 3.74 6.35 -18.06
N ILE A 134 5.00 6.29 -17.67
CA ILE A 134 5.58 5.14 -16.98
C ILE A 134 5.74 5.47 -15.52
N PRO A 135 5.14 4.68 -14.60
CA PRO A 135 5.33 4.87 -13.18
C PRO A 135 6.70 4.34 -12.73
N TYR A 136 7.28 5.05 -11.78
CA TYR A 136 8.52 4.70 -11.11
C TYR A 136 8.32 4.72 -9.60
N LEU A 137 8.97 3.80 -8.93
CA LEU A 137 9.16 3.78 -7.48
C LEU A 137 10.63 4.01 -7.19
N THR A 138 10.97 5.05 -6.45
CA THR A 138 12.31 5.24 -5.92
C THR A 138 12.33 4.78 -4.47
N LEU A 139 13.26 3.88 -4.15
CA LEU A 139 13.55 3.43 -2.78
C LEU A 139 14.91 3.97 -2.39
N ASN A 140 14.96 4.78 -1.30
CA ASN A 140 16.19 5.32 -0.76
C ASN A 140 16.54 4.54 0.50
N TYR A 141 17.55 3.68 0.44
CA TYR A 141 18.02 2.90 1.59
C TYR A 141 19.55 2.82 1.60
N ALA A 142 20.13 2.50 2.76
CA ALA A 142 21.57 2.30 2.90
C ALA A 142 22.01 1.07 2.10
N SER A 143 22.86 1.27 1.09
CA SER A 143 23.28 0.22 0.19
C SER A 143 24.77 0.36 -0.19
N ASP A 144 25.37 -0.78 -0.57
CA ASP A 144 26.65 -0.79 -1.27
C ASP A 144 26.48 -0.45 -2.77
N GLU A 145 27.59 -0.45 -3.51
CA GLU A 145 27.60 -0.16 -4.96
C GLU A 145 26.79 -1.17 -5.77
N GLN A 146 26.67 -2.40 -5.29
CA GLN A 146 25.90 -3.48 -5.91
C GLN A 146 24.42 -3.45 -5.53
N GLY A 147 24.01 -2.57 -4.61
CA GLY A 147 22.62 -2.40 -4.17
C GLY A 147 22.19 -3.33 -3.03
N ASN A 148 23.13 -4.03 -2.36
CA ASN A 148 22.82 -4.78 -1.14
C ASN A 148 22.53 -3.84 0.03
N PHE A 149 21.73 -4.30 1.01
CA PHE A 149 21.56 -3.57 2.26
C PHE A 149 22.89 -3.48 3.02
N THR A 150 23.15 -2.29 3.53
CA THR A 150 24.28 -2.02 4.45
C THR A 150 23.76 -1.53 5.79
N ASP A 151 24.64 -1.26 6.72
CA ASP A 151 24.24 -0.71 8.02
C ASP A 151 23.74 0.75 7.92
N ALA A 152 23.08 1.21 8.98
CA ALA A 152 22.47 2.55 9.01
C ALA A 152 23.51 3.70 9.01
N SER A 153 24.83 3.41 9.12
CA SER A 153 25.89 4.42 9.01
C SER A 153 26.20 4.78 7.56
N THR A 154 25.82 3.91 6.62
CA THR A 154 25.96 4.18 5.19
C THR A 154 24.87 5.16 4.73
N PRO A 155 25.21 6.24 4.02
CA PRO A 155 24.20 7.16 3.50
C PRO A 155 23.20 6.47 2.58
N PRO A 156 21.90 6.81 2.65
CA PRO A 156 20.91 6.25 1.73
C PRO A 156 21.22 6.59 0.27
N THR A 157 21.10 5.58 -0.59
CA THR A 157 21.29 5.70 -2.03
C THR A 157 19.93 5.51 -2.72
N PRO A 158 19.55 6.37 -3.70
CA PRO A 158 18.30 6.22 -4.42
C PRO A 158 18.38 5.10 -5.44
N HIS A 159 17.48 4.12 -5.32
CA HIS A 159 17.28 3.04 -6.28
C HIS A 159 15.98 3.26 -7.04
N LYS A 160 16.11 3.64 -8.30
CA LYS A 160 14.99 3.95 -9.16
C LYS A 160 14.48 2.69 -9.86
N LEU A 161 13.27 2.27 -9.50
CA LEU A 161 12.61 1.09 -10.02
C LEU A 161 11.52 1.52 -11.00
N ARG A 162 11.57 1.02 -12.23
CA ARG A 162 10.55 1.24 -13.24
C ARG A 162 9.49 0.15 -13.14
N PHE A 163 8.21 0.53 -13.09
CA PHE A 163 7.14 -0.44 -13.29
C PHE A 163 7.05 -0.83 -14.76
N GLU A 164 7.18 -2.10 -15.04
CA GLU A 164 6.85 -2.65 -16.35
C GLU A 164 5.38 -2.98 -16.43
N LEU A 165 4.78 -2.43 -17.47
CA LEU A 165 3.39 -2.65 -17.82
C LEU A 165 3.41 -3.66 -18.97
N PHE A 166 3.23 -4.94 -18.64
CA PHE A 166 3.07 -5.95 -19.69
C PHE A 166 1.80 -5.71 -20.51
N ASP A 167 1.75 -6.21 -21.75
CA ASP A 167 0.66 -6.11 -22.73
C ASP A 167 -0.72 -6.56 -22.24
N GLY A 168 -1.19 -5.96 -21.20
CA GLY A 168 -2.49 -6.19 -20.57
C GLY A 168 -2.84 -4.97 -19.75
N VAL A 169 -3.49 -4.07 -20.38
CA VAL A 169 -3.82 -2.72 -19.93
C VAL A 169 -4.58 -2.63 -18.62
N THR A 170 -5.37 -3.62 -18.26
CA THR A 170 -6.18 -3.63 -17.04
C THR A 170 -5.37 -3.68 -15.76
N SER A 171 -4.24 -4.30 -15.75
CA SER A 171 -3.40 -4.42 -14.57
C SER A 171 -2.52 -3.21 -14.31
N ALA A 172 -2.05 -2.56 -15.37
CA ALA A 172 -1.45 -1.24 -15.23
C ALA A 172 -2.44 -0.28 -14.58
N ASN A 173 -3.70 -0.28 -15.02
CA ASN A 173 -4.77 0.48 -14.40
C ASN A 173 -5.01 0.06 -12.95
N ALA A 174 -4.96 -1.21 -12.61
CA ALA A 174 -5.16 -1.68 -11.24
C ALA A 174 -4.03 -1.20 -10.31
N VAL A 175 -2.77 -1.31 -10.74
CA VAL A 175 -1.62 -0.81 -9.97
C VAL A 175 -1.65 0.70 -9.85
N LEU A 176 -1.88 1.42 -10.94
CA LEU A 176 -1.97 2.88 -10.93
C LEU A 176 -3.16 3.38 -10.09
N ASN A 177 -4.30 2.73 -10.16
CA ASN A 177 -5.45 3.04 -9.31
C ASN A 177 -5.15 2.79 -7.83
N LEU A 178 -4.42 1.72 -7.50
CA LEU A 178 -4.01 1.44 -6.13
C LEU A 178 -3.04 2.50 -5.62
N ILE A 179 -2.03 2.86 -6.40
CA ILE A 179 -1.07 3.92 -6.07
C ILE A 179 -1.77 5.28 -5.97
N SER A 180 -2.66 5.63 -6.90
CA SER A 180 -3.45 6.86 -6.87
C SER A 180 -4.27 6.98 -5.60
N LYS A 181 -4.96 5.90 -5.25
CA LYS A 181 -5.79 5.84 -4.05
C LYS A 181 -4.96 5.93 -2.76
N PHE A 182 -3.77 5.35 -2.78
CA PHE A 182 -2.84 5.40 -1.66
C PHE A 182 -2.22 6.79 -1.47
N LEU A 183 -1.85 7.47 -2.55
CA LEU A 183 -1.23 8.79 -2.51
C LEU A 183 -2.24 9.95 -2.50
N ASP A 184 -3.54 9.67 -2.67
CA ASP A 184 -4.60 10.65 -2.89
C ASP A 184 -4.30 11.58 -4.09
N ILE A 185 -3.81 10.99 -5.18
CA ILE A 185 -3.46 11.69 -6.41
C ILE A 185 -4.36 11.21 -7.55
N ASP A 186 -5.02 12.10 -8.26
CA ASP A 186 -5.76 11.76 -9.47
C ASP A 186 -4.83 11.64 -10.68
N TRP A 187 -4.44 10.42 -10.99
CA TRP A 187 -3.58 10.13 -12.14
C TRP A 187 -4.37 9.83 -13.43
N LYS A 188 -5.70 9.96 -13.40
CA LYS A 188 -6.57 9.62 -14.54
C LYS A 188 -6.18 10.35 -15.81
N GLU A 189 -5.89 11.64 -15.75
CA GLU A 189 -5.48 12.41 -16.93
C GLU A 189 -4.17 11.90 -17.56
N LEU A 190 -3.23 11.42 -16.75
CA LEU A 190 -1.96 10.87 -17.24
C LEU A 190 -2.14 9.45 -17.79
N VAL A 191 -3.05 8.68 -17.20
CA VAL A 191 -3.29 7.27 -17.51
C VAL A 191 -4.24 7.09 -18.68
N GLU A 192 -5.28 7.91 -18.83
CA GLU A 192 -6.25 7.81 -19.94
C GLU A 192 -5.60 7.98 -21.32
N LYS A 193 -4.51 8.75 -21.41
CA LYS A 193 -3.74 8.89 -22.66
C LYS A 193 -2.86 7.68 -22.97
N ALA A 194 -2.52 6.88 -21.97
CA ALA A 194 -1.58 5.76 -22.10
C ALA A 194 -2.23 4.38 -22.17
N LEU A 195 -3.48 4.22 -21.76
CA LEU A 195 -4.02 2.91 -21.39
C LEU A 195 -5.36 2.59 -22.08
N THR A 196 -5.36 2.45 -23.37
CA THR A 196 -6.45 1.79 -24.08
C THR A 196 -5.99 0.42 -24.57
N ARG A 197 -6.24 -0.65 -23.79
CA ARG A 197 -6.53 -2.03 -24.24
C ARG A 197 -6.22 -3.17 -23.25
N SER A 198 -7.15 -4.08 -23.16
CA SER A 198 -7.19 -5.53 -22.76
C SER A 198 -7.09 -5.96 -21.29
N GLU A 199 -7.87 -7.00 -20.98
CA GLU A 199 -8.15 -7.57 -19.65
C GLU A 199 -7.18 -8.70 -19.27
N HIS A 200 -6.22 -8.47 -18.36
CA HIS A 200 -5.53 -9.55 -17.65
C HIS A 200 -4.99 -9.07 -16.30
N THR A 201 -5.04 -9.94 -15.28
CA THR A 201 -4.46 -9.69 -13.96
C THR A 201 -2.95 -9.75 -14.05
N ILE A 202 -2.23 -8.67 -13.72
CA ILE A 202 -0.77 -8.64 -13.77
C ILE A 202 -0.19 -8.47 -12.39
N VAL A 203 0.82 -9.25 -12.15
CA VAL A 203 1.75 -9.11 -11.05
C VAL A 203 2.68 -7.94 -11.38
N PRO A 204 2.72 -6.86 -10.57
CA PRO A 204 3.58 -5.73 -10.86
C PRO A 204 5.05 -6.15 -10.94
N THR A 205 5.68 -5.90 -12.07
CA THR A 205 7.10 -6.15 -12.27
C THR A 205 7.84 -4.83 -12.19
N LEU A 206 8.89 -4.80 -11.37
CA LEU A 206 9.82 -3.69 -11.26
C LEU A 206 11.12 -4.04 -11.96
N LYS A 207 11.70 -3.09 -12.68
CA LYS A 207 13.02 -3.23 -13.31
C LYS A 207 13.95 -2.09 -12.92
N THR A 208 15.20 -2.40 -12.77
CA THR A 208 16.28 -1.43 -12.53
C THR A 208 17.59 -1.95 -13.10
N THR A 209 18.53 -1.04 -13.34
CA THR A 209 19.91 -1.37 -13.73
C THR A 209 20.84 -0.78 -12.69
N ILE A 210 21.70 -1.60 -12.12
CA ILE A 210 22.75 -1.21 -11.17
C ILE A 210 24.06 -1.73 -11.73
N ASP A 211 25.06 -0.87 -11.86
CA ASP A 211 26.39 -1.22 -12.36
C ASP A 211 26.35 -2.07 -13.66
N ASN A 212 25.59 -1.60 -14.64
CA ASN A 212 25.31 -2.26 -15.93
C ASN A 212 24.68 -3.67 -15.84
N THR A 213 24.18 -4.06 -14.67
CA THR A 213 23.45 -5.31 -14.48
C THR A 213 21.97 -5.05 -14.36
N ASP A 214 21.17 -5.72 -15.19
CA ASP A 214 19.71 -5.59 -15.20
C ASP A 214 19.09 -6.51 -14.15
N TYR A 215 18.23 -5.93 -13.35
CA TYR A 215 17.47 -6.62 -12.32
C TYR A 215 15.97 -6.55 -12.61
N THR A 216 15.31 -7.68 -12.37
CA THR A 216 13.86 -7.83 -12.48
C THR A 216 13.31 -8.31 -11.14
N ILE A 217 12.25 -7.66 -10.67
CA ILE A 217 11.61 -7.93 -9.38
C ILE A 217 10.13 -8.12 -9.64
N ILE A 218 9.62 -9.30 -9.37
CA ILE A 218 8.21 -9.66 -9.55
C ILE A 218 7.56 -9.80 -8.18
N GLY A 219 6.48 -9.07 -7.95
CA GLY A 219 5.82 -9.08 -6.65
C GLY A 219 4.34 -8.71 -6.74
N ILE A 220 3.66 -8.79 -5.62
CA ILE A 220 2.25 -8.42 -5.46
C ILE A 220 2.20 -7.11 -4.67
N LEU A 221 1.56 -6.09 -5.25
CA LEU A 221 1.31 -4.82 -4.60
C LEU A 221 -0.13 -4.80 -4.06
N ASN A 222 -0.29 -4.74 -2.74
CA ASN A 222 -1.59 -4.68 -2.07
C ASN A 222 -1.44 -4.12 -0.63
N THR A 223 -2.41 -4.37 0.22
CA THR A 223 -2.36 -4.02 1.66
C THR A 223 -2.06 -5.25 2.54
N TYR A 224 -1.60 -6.34 1.96
CA TYR A 224 -1.36 -7.61 2.65
C TYR A 224 0.02 -8.18 2.27
N PRO A 225 0.79 -8.82 3.17
CA PRO A 225 0.49 -9.07 4.59
C PRO A 225 0.40 -7.78 5.43
N GLU A 226 -0.27 -7.87 6.59
CA GLU A 226 -0.38 -6.73 7.50
C GLU A 226 1.01 -6.30 8.00
N ILE A 227 1.20 -5.00 8.12
CA ILE A 227 2.44 -4.45 8.66
C ILE A 227 2.52 -4.73 10.16
N PRO A 228 3.71 -5.08 10.71
CA PRO A 228 3.89 -5.23 12.14
C PRO A 228 3.48 -3.97 12.92
N GLU A 229 2.70 -4.13 13.99
CA GLU A 229 2.09 -3.03 14.75
C GLU A 229 3.12 -2.01 15.27
N ASN A 230 4.30 -2.47 15.68
CA ASN A 230 5.37 -1.62 16.20
C ASN A 230 5.96 -0.62 15.18
N ILE A 231 5.60 -0.72 13.92
CA ILE A 231 6.04 0.22 12.85
C ILE A 231 5.06 1.38 12.70
N LEU A 232 3.81 1.20 13.12
CA LEU A 232 2.72 2.17 12.94
C LEU A 232 2.42 2.99 14.22
N GLU A 233 3.24 2.82 15.26
CA GLU A 233 3.19 3.61 16.49
C GLU A 233 3.97 4.96 16.36
#